data_4c82acce0629d5b4d25f03bdf7807991
#
_entry.id   4c82acce0629d5b4d25f03bdf7807991
#
_cell.length_a   1.000
_cell.length_b   1.000
_cell.length_c   1.000
_cell.angle_alpha   90.00
_cell.angle_beta   90.00
_cell.angle_gamma   90.00
#
_symmetry.space_group_name_H-M   'P 1'
#
loop_
_entity.id
_entity.type
_entity.pdbx_description
1 polymer ?
#
loop_
_entity_poly.entity_id
_entity_poly.type
_entity_poly.pdbx_seq_one_letter_code
_entity_poly.pdbx_strand_id
1 'polypeptide(L)'
;MEPSFSFSLCFGCWCHGPQGPRIALFVPCMWSSPLFWILVAVMVFWALGAYNRLVRLRAAVQAADNQWQEVLRRWVQMSQAWRAAAPVQAADLADGAALAVNERLEHASQVLEAALVAAQALGGERLPSHPEWDACRALLAAWTDMLANAGGAEGAEMAPWRSQAADLQAVTTIAARNAEDAMHAYQEAIGQFPASVLAQVCGFGPR
;
A
#
# COMPACT_ATOMS: atom_id res chain seq x y z
N MET A 1 25.29 27.57 -37.06
CA MET A 1 26.19 27.94 -35.96
C MET A 1 26.42 26.68 -35.12
N GLU A 2 27.43 25.91 -35.50
CA GLU A 2 27.84 24.73 -34.77
C GLU A 2 28.99 25.07 -33.82
N PRO A 3 28.98 24.61 -32.56
CA PRO A 3 30.21 24.63 -31.76
C PRO A 3 30.93 23.29 -31.88
N SER A 4 32.06 23.34 -32.55
CA SER A 4 33.08 22.28 -32.65
C SER A 4 33.70 22.03 -31.28
N PHE A 5 33.45 20.86 -30.69
CA PHE A 5 34.21 20.38 -29.52
C PHE A 5 35.53 19.75 -29.98
N SER A 6 36.61 20.50 -29.80
CA SER A 6 37.96 20.07 -30.06
C SER A 6 38.49 19.26 -28.88
N PHE A 7 38.66 17.96 -29.07
CA PHE A 7 39.29 17.04 -28.11
C PHE A 7 40.83 17.21 -28.23
N SER A 8 41.42 17.97 -27.30
CA SER A 8 42.89 18.13 -27.24
C SER A 8 43.47 17.00 -26.39
N LEU A 9 44.07 16.03 -27.07
CA LEU A 9 44.95 15.01 -26.50
C LEU A 9 46.25 15.68 -26.05
N CYS A 10 46.45 15.88 -24.75
CA CYS A 10 47.77 16.23 -24.22
C CYS A 10 48.62 14.97 -24.06
N PHE A 11 49.48 14.78 -25.05
CA PHE A 11 50.60 13.85 -25.01
C PHE A 11 51.82 14.55 -24.39
N GLY A 12 52.37 13.95 -23.33
CA GLY A 12 53.80 14.05 -23.02
C GLY A 12 54.27 15.25 -22.20
N CYS A 13 54.50 15.04 -20.91
CA CYS A 13 55.55 15.75 -20.18
C CYS A 13 56.48 14.73 -19.52
N TRP A 14 57.61 14.57 -20.17
CA TRP A 14 58.77 13.82 -19.66
C TRP A 14 59.59 14.80 -18.81
N CYS A 15 59.51 14.74 -17.51
CA CYS A 15 60.42 15.47 -16.61
C CYS A 15 61.35 14.47 -15.94
N HIS A 16 62.61 14.55 -16.35
CA HIS A 16 63.74 13.91 -15.69
C HIS A 16 64.16 14.75 -14.47
N GLY A 17 64.11 14.20 -13.23
CA GLY A 17 64.59 14.83 -12.02
C GLY A 17 64.97 13.77 -10.96
N PRO A 18 65.93 14.04 -10.03
CA PRO A 18 66.75 13.03 -9.37
C PRO A 18 66.07 12.28 -8.24
N GLN A 19 66.63 11.11 -7.98
CA GLN A 19 66.27 10.02 -7.07
C GLN A 19 65.99 10.46 -5.63
N GLY A 20 64.74 10.39 -5.20
CA GLY A 20 64.30 10.29 -3.81
C GLY A 20 63.46 9.02 -3.64
N PRO A 21 63.33 8.43 -2.41
CA PRO A 21 62.59 7.21 -2.22
C PRO A 21 61.11 7.41 -2.59
N ARG A 22 60.73 6.94 -3.76
CA ARG A 22 59.36 6.98 -4.27
C ARG A 22 58.58 5.93 -3.52
N ILE A 23 57.89 6.33 -2.46
CA ILE A 23 56.65 5.64 -2.05
C ILE A 23 55.71 5.82 -3.24
N ALA A 24 55.76 4.89 -4.18
CA ALA A 24 54.79 4.78 -5.25
C ALA A 24 53.44 4.45 -4.56
N LEU A 25 52.68 5.50 -4.25
CA LEU A 25 51.24 5.37 -4.09
C LEU A 25 50.73 4.85 -5.43
N PHE A 26 50.69 3.54 -5.54
CA PHE A 26 50.03 2.79 -6.58
C PHE A 26 48.52 3.13 -6.45
N VAL A 27 48.14 4.30 -6.92
CA VAL A 27 46.75 4.59 -7.24
C VAL A 27 46.53 3.86 -8.55
N PRO A 28 45.95 2.66 -8.53
CA PRO A 28 45.73 1.94 -9.76
C PRO A 28 44.82 2.81 -10.62
N CYS A 29 45.25 3.10 -11.84
CA CYS A 29 44.45 3.75 -12.86
C CYS A 29 43.34 2.75 -13.28
N MET A 30 42.47 2.39 -12.32
CA MET A 30 41.39 1.43 -12.52
C MET A 30 40.30 1.95 -13.48
N TRP A 31 40.32 3.25 -13.76
CA TRP A 31 39.35 3.92 -14.62
C TRP A 31 39.56 3.65 -16.11
N SER A 32 40.70 3.17 -16.52
CA SER A 32 41.02 2.84 -17.92
C SER A 32 40.83 1.36 -18.26
N SER A 33 40.48 0.51 -17.27
CA SER A 33 40.25 -0.90 -17.54
C SER A 33 38.86 -1.11 -18.18
N PRO A 34 38.76 -1.76 -19.34
CA PRO A 34 37.45 -2.09 -19.94
C PRO A 34 36.57 -2.97 -19.02
N LEU A 35 37.20 -3.77 -18.16
CA LEU A 35 36.50 -4.57 -17.17
C LEU A 35 35.75 -3.72 -16.13
N PHE A 36 36.30 -2.56 -15.72
CA PHE A 36 35.63 -1.63 -14.83
C PHE A 36 34.34 -1.10 -15.46
N TRP A 37 34.39 -0.70 -16.73
CA TRP A 37 33.21 -0.19 -17.44
C TRP A 37 32.13 -1.26 -17.66
N ILE A 38 32.56 -2.50 -17.92
CA ILE A 38 31.62 -3.65 -17.99
C ILE A 38 30.95 -3.88 -16.64
N LEU A 39 31.70 -3.85 -15.53
CA LEU A 39 31.13 -3.99 -14.19
C LEU A 39 30.12 -2.88 -13.89
N VAL A 40 30.47 -1.63 -14.20
CA VAL A 40 29.57 -0.48 -14.02
C VAL A 40 28.31 -0.64 -14.86
N ALA A 41 28.41 -1.04 -16.11
CA ALA A 41 27.26 -1.28 -16.98
C ALA A 41 26.34 -2.39 -16.43
N VAL A 42 26.90 -3.49 -15.94
CA VAL A 42 26.15 -4.58 -15.29
C VAL A 42 25.45 -4.08 -14.04
N MET A 43 26.14 -3.31 -13.20
CA MET A 43 25.56 -2.73 -11.98
C MET A 43 24.40 -1.78 -12.28
N VAL A 44 24.54 -0.93 -13.30
CA VAL A 44 23.46 -0.01 -13.73
C VAL A 44 22.27 -0.79 -14.28
N PHE A 45 22.52 -1.76 -15.15
CA PHE A 45 21.44 -2.58 -15.70
C PHE A 45 20.67 -3.34 -14.61
N TRP A 46 21.41 -3.86 -13.63
CA TRP A 46 20.85 -4.56 -12.50
C TRP A 46 20.06 -3.61 -11.56
N ALA A 47 20.58 -2.40 -11.30
CA ALA A 47 19.88 -1.37 -10.53
C ALA A 47 18.56 -0.96 -11.19
N LEU A 48 18.54 -0.81 -12.52
CA LEU A 48 17.31 -0.53 -13.28
C LEU A 48 16.31 -1.68 -13.17
N GLY A 49 16.78 -2.93 -13.21
CA GLY A 49 15.91 -4.10 -13.01
C GLY A 49 15.27 -4.13 -11.62
N ALA A 50 16.06 -3.85 -10.58
CA ALA A 50 15.56 -3.77 -9.20
C ALA A 50 14.57 -2.60 -9.01
N TYR A 51 14.88 -1.43 -9.57
CA TYR A 51 14.00 -0.27 -9.54
C TYR A 51 12.64 -0.55 -10.19
N ASN A 52 12.64 -1.12 -11.40
CA ASN A 52 11.40 -1.47 -12.11
C ASN A 52 10.58 -2.49 -11.34
N ARG A 53 11.22 -3.44 -10.65
CA ARG A 53 10.53 -4.40 -9.78
C ARG A 53 9.86 -3.69 -8.60
N LEU A 54 10.57 -2.78 -7.91
CA LEU A 54 10.03 -2.02 -6.78
C LEU A 54 8.85 -1.14 -7.19
N VAL A 55 8.96 -0.41 -8.31
CA VAL A 55 7.87 0.42 -8.84
C VAL A 55 6.63 -0.42 -9.13
N ARG A 56 6.80 -1.62 -9.72
CA ARG A 56 5.68 -2.52 -10.01
C ARG A 56 5.03 -3.06 -8.73
N LEU A 57 5.82 -3.42 -7.71
CA LEU A 57 5.29 -3.88 -6.44
C LEU A 57 4.55 -2.76 -5.71
N ARG A 58 5.08 -1.53 -5.73
CA ARG A 58 4.37 -0.36 -5.17
C ARG A 58 3.02 -0.13 -5.86
N ALA A 59 2.97 -0.23 -7.18
CA ALA A 59 1.72 -0.13 -7.94
C ALA A 59 0.74 -1.26 -7.58
N ALA A 60 1.22 -2.47 -7.33
CA ALA A 60 0.39 -3.59 -6.87
C ALA A 60 -0.20 -3.34 -5.48
N VAL A 61 0.58 -2.80 -4.53
CA VAL A 61 0.08 -2.39 -3.20
C VAL A 61 -1.01 -1.33 -3.33
N GLN A 62 -0.78 -0.31 -4.15
CA GLN A 62 -1.77 0.75 -4.38
C GLN A 62 -3.06 0.22 -5.01
N ALA A 63 -2.95 -0.71 -5.96
CA ALA A 63 -4.12 -1.34 -6.58
C ALA A 63 -4.92 -2.17 -5.57
N ALA A 64 -4.24 -2.94 -4.71
CA ALA A 64 -4.87 -3.73 -3.65
C ALA A 64 -5.54 -2.83 -2.58
N ASP A 65 -4.89 -1.72 -2.20
CA ASP A 65 -5.46 -0.73 -1.29
C ASP A 65 -6.72 -0.07 -1.87
N ASN A 66 -6.70 0.33 -3.14
CA ASN A 66 -7.88 0.88 -3.82
C ASN A 66 -9.04 -0.13 -3.85
N GLN A 67 -8.75 -1.42 -4.09
CA GLN A 67 -9.76 -2.48 -4.05
C GLN A 67 -10.33 -2.64 -2.64
N TRP A 68 -9.49 -2.61 -1.61
CA TRP A 68 -9.88 -2.66 -0.22
C TRP A 68 -10.82 -1.49 0.14
N GLN A 69 -10.43 -0.26 -0.16
CA GLN A 69 -11.25 0.92 0.08
C GLN A 69 -12.61 0.88 -0.64
N GLU A 70 -12.67 0.32 -1.85
CA GLU A 70 -13.92 0.15 -2.58
C GLU A 70 -14.86 -0.81 -1.85
N VAL A 71 -14.35 -1.90 -1.30
CA VAL A 71 -15.15 -2.84 -0.50
C VAL A 71 -15.66 -2.17 0.77
N LEU A 72 -14.84 -1.37 1.44
CA LEU A 72 -15.24 -0.63 2.63
C LEU A 72 -16.36 0.40 2.31
N ARG A 73 -16.26 1.09 1.17
CA ARG A 73 -17.35 1.99 0.73
C ARG A 73 -18.65 1.26 0.50
N ARG A 74 -18.62 0.04 -0.03
CA ARG A 74 -19.84 -0.78 -0.20
C ARG A 74 -20.46 -1.14 1.13
N TRP A 75 -19.68 -1.42 2.18
CA TRP A 75 -20.18 -1.61 3.53
C TRP A 75 -20.86 -0.38 4.09
N VAL A 76 -20.27 0.81 3.89
CA VAL A 76 -20.89 2.08 4.28
C VAL A 76 -22.20 2.30 3.53
N GLN A 77 -22.22 2.08 2.21
CA GLN A 77 -23.44 2.19 1.39
C GLN A 77 -24.54 1.24 1.85
N MET A 78 -24.20 -0.01 2.16
CA MET A 78 -25.16 -0.98 2.70
C MET A 78 -25.73 -0.53 4.05
N SER A 79 -24.88 0.01 4.94
CA SER A 79 -25.32 0.54 6.23
C SER A 79 -26.23 1.77 6.08
N GLN A 80 -25.97 2.63 5.09
CA GLN A 80 -26.82 3.77 4.76
C GLN A 80 -28.16 3.32 4.16
N ALA A 81 -28.15 2.32 3.27
CA ALA A 81 -29.36 1.75 2.69
C ALA A 81 -30.25 1.08 3.76
N TRP A 82 -29.61 0.36 4.70
CA TRP A 82 -30.32 -0.20 5.87
C TRP A 82 -31.00 0.90 6.67
N ARG A 83 -30.31 1.97 7.04
CA ARG A 83 -30.88 3.11 7.79
C ARG A 83 -32.06 3.77 7.07
N ALA A 84 -31.98 3.86 5.74
CA ALA A 84 -33.07 4.43 4.94
C ALA A 84 -34.31 3.52 4.90
N ALA A 85 -34.11 2.20 4.98
CA ALA A 85 -35.20 1.21 4.98
C ALA A 85 -35.80 0.97 6.39
N ALA A 86 -35.01 1.14 7.44
CA ALA A 86 -35.37 0.83 8.83
C ALA A 86 -36.37 1.79 9.51
N PRO A 87 -36.57 3.08 9.14
CA PRO A 87 -37.48 3.97 9.90
C PRO A 87 -38.93 3.52 9.91
N VAL A 88 -39.35 2.63 9.02
CA VAL A 88 -40.71 2.08 8.98
C VAL A 88 -40.88 0.98 10.05
N GLN A 89 -39.82 0.30 10.42
CA GLN A 89 -39.83 -0.82 11.37
C GLN A 89 -39.47 -0.41 12.81
N ALA A 90 -38.69 0.66 12.97
CA ALA A 90 -38.23 1.14 14.27
C ALA A 90 -39.38 1.72 15.15
N ALA A 91 -40.49 2.13 14.54
CA ALA A 91 -41.64 2.66 15.27
C ALA A 91 -42.38 1.59 16.12
N ASP A 92 -42.24 0.32 15.76
CA ASP A 92 -42.87 -0.81 16.45
C ASP A 92 -41.94 -1.55 17.43
N LEU A 93 -40.64 -1.28 17.42
CA LEU A 93 -39.64 -1.93 18.27
C LEU A 93 -39.55 -1.17 19.61
N ALA A 94 -40.45 -1.47 20.52
CA ALA A 94 -40.37 -1.05 21.93
C ALA A 94 -39.22 -1.72 22.72
N ASP A 95 -38.34 -2.48 22.03
CA ASP A 95 -37.28 -3.26 22.65
C ASP A 95 -35.97 -2.44 22.69
N GLY A 96 -35.61 -2.00 23.90
CA GLY A 96 -34.37 -1.22 24.11
C GLY A 96 -33.08 -1.91 23.60
N ALA A 97 -33.09 -3.24 23.45
CA ALA A 97 -32.00 -4.01 22.91
C ALA A 97 -31.81 -3.77 21.40
N ALA A 98 -32.90 -3.70 20.65
CA ALA A 98 -32.83 -3.42 19.19
C ALA A 98 -32.35 -1.99 18.91
N LEU A 99 -32.75 -1.02 19.73
CA LEU A 99 -32.25 0.35 19.64
C LEU A 99 -30.75 0.41 19.89
N ALA A 100 -30.24 -0.24 20.92
CA ALA A 100 -28.80 -0.26 21.23
C ALA A 100 -27.93 -0.92 20.12
N VAL A 101 -28.51 -1.93 19.44
CA VAL A 101 -27.80 -2.58 18.31
C VAL A 101 -27.77 -1.64 17.09
N ASN A 102 -28.84 -0.95 16.77
CA ASN A 102 -28.89 0.02 15.69
C ASN A 102 -27.94 1.22 15.94
N GLU A 103 -27.93 1.74 17.17
CA GLU A 103 -26.97 2.81 17.54
C GLU A 103 -25.51 2.35 17.38
N ARG A 104 -25.20 1.11 17.77
CA ARG A 104 -23.86 0.54 17.60
C ARG A 104 -23.48 0.41 16.14
N LEU A 105 -24.40 -0.05 15.29
CA LEU A 105 -24.19 -0.14 13.84
C LEU A 105 -23.96 1.25 13.22
N GLU A 106 -24.76 2.23 13.64
CA GLU A 106 -24.62 3.61 13.18
C GLU A 106 -23.26 4.19 13.58
N HIS A 107 -22.88 4.07 14.84
CA HIS A 107 -21.57 4.53 15.32
C HIS A 107 -20.42 3.85 14.55
N ALA A 108 -20.46 2.53 14.37
CA ALA A 108 -19.43 1.80 13.65
C ALA A 108 -19.33 2.25 12.16
N SER A 109 -20.47 2.52 11.51
CA SER A 109 -20.49 3.02 10.13
C SER A 109 -19.92 4.43 10.02
N GLN A 110 -20.18 5.32 10.98
CA GLN A 110 -19.61 6.68 11.03
C GLN A 110 -18.10 6.65 11.25
N VAL A 111 -17.61 5.77 12.14
CA VAL A 111 -16.16 5.60 12.38
C VAL A 111 -15.46 5.11 11.11
N LEU A 112 -16.04 4.14 10.40
CA LEU A 112 -15.48 3.66 9.14
C LEU A 112 -15.47 4.74 8.06
N GLU A 113 -16.56 5.51 7.94
CA GLU A 113 -16.65 6.63 6.98
C GLU A 113 -15.59 7.71 7.29
N ALA A 114 -15.42 8.07 8.55
CA ALA A 114 -14.37 9.00 8.97
C ALA A 114 -12.97 8.48 8.68
N ALA A 115 -12.72 7.19 8.89
CA ALA A 115 -11.45 6.55 8.57
C ALA A 115 -11.16 6.58 7.05
N LEU A 116 -12.17 6.34 6.21
CA LEU A 116 -12.05 6.41 4.75
C LEU A 116 -11.77 7.84 4.26
N VAL A 117 -12.43 8.84 4.84
CA VAL A 117 -12.16 10.26 4.52
C VAL A 117 -10.75 10.64 4.91
N ALA A 118 -10.30 10.25 6.11
CA ALA A 118 -8.92 10.47 6.55
C ALA A 118 -7.90 9.78 5.64
N ALA A 119 -8.19 8.56 5.18
CA ALA A 119 -7.39 7.82 4.23
C ALA A 119 -7.22 8.58 2.90
N GLN A 120 -8.30 9.11 2.36
CA GLN A 120 -8.28 9.87 1.11
C GLN A 120 -7.48 11.17 1.24
N ALA A 121 -7.57 11.86 2.38
CA ALA A 121 -6.85 13.11 2.63
C ALA A 121 -5.32 12.93 2.67
N LEU A 122 -4.82 11.74 3.03
CA LEU A 122 -3.40 11.44 3.12
C LEU A 122 -2.75 11.05 1.78
N GLY A 123 -3.55 10.87 0.73
CA GLY A 123 -3.07 10.58 -0.63
C GLY A 123 -2.43 9.20 -0.80
N GLY A 124 -2.22 8.80 -2.05
CA GLY A 124 -1.81 7.44 -2.45
C GLY A 124 -0.38 6.99 -2.09
N GLU A 125 0.32 7.64 -1.18
CA GLU A 125 1.62 7.20 -0.65
C GLU A 125 1.52 6.33 0.60
N ARG A 126 0.31 5.88 0.90
CA ARG A 126 0.01 5.23 2.16
C ARG A 126 0.14 3.72 2.09
N LEU A 127 0.76 3.16 3.11
CA LEU A 127 0.63 1.75 3.47
C LEU A 127 -0.72 1.59 4.18
N PRO A 128 -1.52 0.52 3.95
CA PRO A 128 -2.80 0.28 4.61
C PRO A 128 -2.65 0.48 6.13
N SER A 129 -3.41 1.41 6.69
CA SER A 129 -3.26 1.75 8.10
C SER A 129 -4.19 0.95 8.98
N HIS A 130 -3.73 0.60 10.17
CA HIS A 130 -4.47 -0.15 11.17
C HIS A 130 -5.87 0.38 11.52
N PRO A 131 -6.15 1.72 11.59
CA PRO A 131 -7.47 2.20 12.00
C PRO A 131 -8.62 1.81 11.06
N GLU A 132 -8.37 1.68 9.75
CA GLU A 132 -9.41 1.24 8.81
C GLU A 132 -9.78 -0.24 9.01
N TRP A 133 -8.80 -1.07 9.36
CA TRP A 133 -9.02 -2.48 9.67
C TRP A 133 -9.82 -2.66 10.95
N ASP A 134 -9.52 -1.87 11.99
CA ASP A 134 -10.23 -1.90 13.25
C ASP A 134 -11.68 -1.40 13.09
N ALA A 135 -11.86 -0.31 12.33
CA ALA A 135 -13.18 0.21 12.00
C ALA A 135 -14.01 -0.79 11.19
N CYS A 136 -13.40 -1.48 10.21
CA CYS A 136 -14.06 -2.53 9.44
C CYS A 136 -14.48 -3.71 10.33
N ARG A 137 -13.61 -4.18 11.21
CA ARG A 137 -13.95 -5.27 12.15
C ARG A 137 -15.08 -4.89 13.09
N ALA A 138 -15.09 -3.66 13.60
CA ALA A 138 -16.15 -3.16 14.44
C ALA A 138 -17.50 -3.12 13.70
N LEU A 139 -17.50 -2.68 12.44
CA LEU A 139 -18.69 -2.68 11.60
C LEU A 139 -19.20 -4.10 11.32
N LEU A 140 -18.31 -5.03 10.97
CA LEU A 140 -18.66 -6.43 10.73
C LEU A 140 -19.25 -7.09 11.98
N ALA A 141 -18.70 -6.81 13.16
CA ALA A 141 -19.25 -7.29 14.43
C ALA A 141 -20.65 -6.71 14.69
N ALA A 142 -20.84 -5.39 14.47
CA ALA A 142 -22.14 -4.76 14.64
C ALA A 142 -23.21 -5.33 13.69
N TRP A 143 -22.83 -5.62 12.42
CA TRP A 143 -23.72 -6.30 11.46
C TRP A 143 -24.07 -7.72 11.89
N THR A 144 -23.09 -8.50 12.38
CA THR A 144 -23.33 -9.86 12.89
C THR A 144 -24.28 -9.86 14.08
N ASP A 145 -24.08 -8.95 15.02
CA ASP A 145 -24.95 -8.77 16.17
C ASP A 145 -26.38 -8.40 15.75
N MET A 146 -26.52 -7.47 14.80
CA MET A 146 -27.82 -7.06 14.28
C MET A 146 -28.54 -8.23 13.61
N LEU A 147 -27.88 -8.98 12.74
CA LEU A 147 -28.47 -10.12 12.05
C LEU A 147 -28.83 -11.29 12.99
N ALA A 148 -28.09 -11.45 14.10
CA ALA A 148 -28.36 -12.44 15.11
C ALA A 148 -29.60 -12.09 15.97
N ASN A 149 -29.76 -10.80 16.29
CA ASN A 149 -30.89 -10.33 17.11
C ASN A 149 -32.20 -10.21 16.32
N ALA A 150 -32.12 -10.13 14.97
CA ALA A 150 -33.29 -10.09 14.08
C ALA A 150 -33.93 -11.46 13.82
N GLY A 151 -33.81 -12.41 14.75
CA GLY A 151 -34.20 -13.82 14.59
C GLY A 151 -35.70 -14.15 14.78
N GLY A 152 -36.61 -13.15 14.87
CA GLY A 152 -38.06 -13.34 15.06
C GLY A 152 -38.85 -13.42 13.75
N ALA A 153 -40.14 -13.00 13.79
CA ALA A 153 -41.07 -12.99 12.64
C ALA A 153 -40.56 -12.17 11.42
N GLU A 154 -39.61 -11.28 11.63
CA GLU A 154 -38.93 -10.45 10.63
C GLU A 154 -37.87 -11.22 9.78
N GLY A 155 -37.69 -12.52 10.02
CA GLY A 155 -36.66 -13.33 9.37
C GLY A 155 -36.70 -13.33 7.83
N ALA A 156 -37.90 -13.18 7.24
CA ALA A 156 -38.09 -13.13 5.79
C ALA A 156 -37.65 -11.78 5.20
N GLU A 157 -37.89 -10.67 5.88
CA GLU A 157 -37.52 -9.32 5.46
C GLU A 157 -36.00 -9.10 5.57
N MET A 158 -35.35 -9.79 6.51
CA MET A 158 -33.92 -9.75 6.70
C MET A 158 -33.12 -10.63 5.71
N ALA A 159 -33.78 -11.53 4.98
CA ALA A 159 -33.12 -12.46 4.07
C ALA A 159 -32.25 -11.76 3.00
N PRO A 160 -32.68 -10.69 2.32
CA PRO A 160 -31.86 -9.99 1.34
C PRO A 160 -30.63 -9.34 1.97
N TRP A 161 -30.76 -8.78 3.17
CA TRP A 161 -29.65 -8.17 3.91
C TRP A 161 -28.62 -9.19 4.36
N ARG A 162 -29.07 -10.37 4.81
CA ARG A 162 -28.18 -11.50 5.16
C ARG A 162 -27.38 -11.96 3.96
N SER A 163 -28.05 -12.14 2.81
CA SER A 163 -27.39 -12.55 1.57
C SER A 163 -26.35 -11.51 1.14
N GLN A 164 -26.73 -10.25 1.11
CA GLN A 164 -25.83 -9.16 0.72
C GLN A 164 -24.64 -9.01 1.68
N ALA A 165 -24.87 -9.13 2.99
CA ALA A 165 -23.80 -9.10 3.99
C ALA A 165 -22.84 -10.27 3.83
N ALA A 166 -23.34 -11.49 3.55
CA ALA A 166 -22.50 -12.67 3.31
C ALA A 166 -21.65 -12.50 2.06
N ASP A 167 -22.21 -11.99 0.97
CA ASP A 167 -21.49 -11.73 -0.27
C ASP A 167 -20.39 -10.67 -0.05
N LEU A 168 -20.72 -9.56 0.61
CA LEU A 168 -19.73 -8.52 0.94
C LEU A 168 -18.63 -9.05 1.88
N GLN A 169 -18.97 -9.87 2.86
CA GLN A 169 -18.01 -10.48 3.77
C GLN A 169 -17.02 -11.38 3.03
N ALA A 170 -17.48 -12.17 2.06
CA ALA A 170 -16.61 -12.98 1.21
C ALA A 170 -15.64 -12.12 0.40
N VAL A 171 -16.14 -11.06 -0.24
CA VAL A 171 -15.31 -10.11 -1.00
C VAL A 171 -14.33 -9.37 -0.08
N THR A 172 -14.75 -8.98 1.13
CA THR A 172 -13.90 -8.33 2.15
C THR A 172 -12.73 -9.23 2.52
N THR A 173 -12.97 -10.50 2.75
CA THR A 173 -11.92 -11.46 3.10
C THR A 173 -10.88 -11.61 1.98
N ILE A 174 -11.33 -11.63 0.73
CA ILE A 174 -10.43 -11.71 -0.44
C ILE A 174 -9.63 -10.41 -0.58
N ALA A 175 -10.28 -9.26 -0.48
CA ALA A 175 -9.60 -7.96 -0.61
C ALA A 175 -8.57 -7.75 0.51
N ALA A 176 -8.89 -8.16 1.75
CA ALA A 176 -7.97 -8.12 2.87
C ALA A 176 -6.72 -8.94 2.61
N ARG A 177 -6.87 -10.20 2.19
CA ARG A 177 -5.73 -11.07 1.85
C ARG A 177 -4.89 -10.50 0.73
N ASN A 178 -5.51 -10.01 -0.34
CA ASN A 178 -4.78 -9.39 -1.45
C ASN A 178 -3.95 -8.19 -0.99
N ALA A 179 -4.47 -7.36 -0.07
CA ALA A 179 -3.75 -6.22 0.48
C ALA A 179 -2.58 -6.67 1.37
N GLU A 180 -2.77 -7.68 2.23
CA GLU A 180 -1.72 -8.27 3.05
C GLU A 180 -0.61 -8.90 2.20
N ASP A 181 -0.97 -9.70 1.19
CA ASP A 181 -0.02 -10.36 0.30
C ASP A 181 0.81 -9.36 -0.51
N ALA A 182 0.16 -8.32 -1.04
CA ALA A 182 0.85 -7.26 -1.78
C ALA A 182 1.82 -6.49 -0.87
N MET A 183 1.41 -6.18 0.35
CA MET A 183 2.24 -5.53 1.36
C MET A 183 3.43 -6.38 1.74
N HIS A 184 3.21 -7.67 2.03
CA HIS A 184 4.27 -8.60 2.39
C HIS A 184 5.30 -8.72 1.27
N ALA A 185 4.84 -8.90 0.02
CA ALA A 185 5.72 -8.97 -1.15
C ALA A 185 6.55 -7.68 -1.33
N TYR A 186 5.96 -6.51 -1.06
CA TYR A 186 6.67 -5.24 -1.11
C TYR A 186 7.72 -5.11 0.00
N GLN A 187 7.37 -5.45 1.24
CA GLN A 187 8.29 -5.42 2.39
C GLN A 187 9.44 -6.40 2.21
N GLU A 188 9.17 -7.60 1.73
CA GLU A 188 10.21 -8.59 1.43
C GLU A 188 11.17 -8.09 0.35
N ALA A 189 10.65 -7.45 -0.71
CA ALA A 189 11.47 -6.90 -1.78
C ALA A 189 12.38 -5.75 -1.31
N ILE A 190 11.90 -4.90 -0.39
CA ILE A 190 12.72 -3.82 0.20
C ILE A 190 13.80 -4.40 1.13
N GLY A 191 13.51 -5.48 1.85
CA GLY A 191 14.47 -6.12 2.77
C GLY A 191 15.61 -6.85 2.08
N GLN A 192 15.45 -7.25 0.82
CA GLN A 192 16.47 -7.98 0.07
C GLN A 192 17.59 -7.05 -0.39
N PHE A 193 18.84 -7.43 -0.06
CA PHE A 193 20.01 -6.79 -0.68
C PHE A 193 20.01 -7.14 -2.19
N PRO A 194 20.21 -6.17 -3.05
CA PRO A 194 20.62 -4.79 -2.87
C PRO A 194 19.50 -3.75 -3.07
N ALA A 195 18.24 -4.22 -3.20
CA ALA A 195 17.08 -3.33 -3.28
C ALA A 195 16.95 -2.44 -2.03
N SER A 196 17.43 -2.91 -0.87
CA SER A 196 17.45 -2.15 0.39
C SER A 196 18.28 -0.86 0.29
N VAL A 197 19.42 -0.90 -0.40
CA VAL A 197 20.26 0.29 -0.62
C VAL A 197 19.58 1.28 -1.56
N LEU A 198 18.99 0.77 -2.65
CA LEU A 198 18.20 1.58 -3.59
C LEU A 198 16.97 2.19 -2.92
N ALA A 199 16.28 1.43 -2.06
CA ALA A 199 15.12 1.90 -1.32
C ALA A 199 15.48 3.09 -0.41
N GLN A 200 16.64 3.05 0.24
CA GLN A 200 17.13 4.15 1.07
C GLN A 200 17.49 5.40 0.24
N VAL A 201 18.17 5.22 -0.90
CA VAL A 201 18.59 6.32 -1.77
C VAL A 201 17.42 6.96 -2.50
N CYS A 202 16.43 6.16 -2.94
CA CYS A 202 15.26 6.64 -3.70
C CYS A 202 14.05 7.00 -2.81
N GLY A 203 14.16 6.92 -1.47
CA GLY A 203 13.08 7.29 -0.56
C GLY A 203 11.93 6.27 -0.48
N PHE A 204 12.15 5.02 -0.86
CA PHE A 204 11.18 3.91 -0.76
C PHE A 204 11.19 3.22 0.63
N GLY A 205 11.95 3.75 1.61
CA GLY A 205 12.03 3.18 2.95
C GLY A 205 10.68 3.25 3.70
N PRO A 206 10.44 2.36 4.68
CA PRO A 206 9.27 2.44 5.54
C PRO A 206 9.33 3.76 6.32
N ARG A 207 8.28 4.56 6.23
CA ARG A 207 8.02 5.73 7.06
C ARG A 207 7.14 5.35 8.21
#